data_97dd06b57c190dc1d217b4e7f8a59925
#
_entry.id   97dd06b57c190dc1d217b4e7f8a59925
#
_cell.length_a   1.000
_cell.length_b   1.000
_cell.length_c   1.000
_cell.angle_alpha   90.00
_cell.angle_beta   90.00
_cell.angle_gamma   90.00
#
_symmetry.space_group_name_H-M   'P 1'
#
loop_
_entity.id
_entity.type
_entity.pdbx_description
1 polymer ?
#
loop_
_entity_poly.entity_id
_entity_poly.type
_entity_poly.pdbx_seq_one_letter_code
_entity_poly.pdbx_strand_id
1 'polypeptide(L)'
;VVKTGEGAGFVAADIPGLIEGAADGAGLGHKFLRHVERCRLLLHVVDISGSEGRDPAGDVRVIDAELARYSAELAKRPQVIVANKCDMIDEGDPAVAAFVAEMNQTGREVLFVSAATGKGLPELVHRVSGLLAALPPLTVFAPEWSEADEADTGEAEALTVRVEDGVYFAEGKWLYDLMGRINFDDYESLAYFQKMLIKGGVIAKLEEA
;
A
#
# COMPACT_ATOMS: atom_id res chain seq x y z
N VAL A 1 -3.25 6.94 10.01
CA VAL A 1 -4.72 7.03 9.99
C VAL A 1 -5.12 8.49 9.88
N VAL A 2 -5.93 8.82 8.89
CA VAL A 2 -6.52 10.15 8.69
C VAL A 2 -7.90 10.16 9.34
N LYS A 3 -8.09 11.06 10.32
CA LYS A 3 -9.38 11.21 11.01
C LYS A 3 -10.25 12.21 10.25
N THR A 4 -11.52 11.87 10.01
CA THR A 4 -12.47 12.70 9.24
C THR A 4 -13.64 13.23 10.09
N GLY A 5 -13.71 12.85 11.37
CA GLY A 5 -14.76 13.23 12.32
C GLY A 5 -14.84 12.23 13.47
N GLU A 6 -15.88 12.33 14.31
CA GLU A 6 -16.07 11.43 15.44
C GLU A 6 -16.27 9.98 14.96
N GLY A 7 -15.26 9.15 15.21
CA GLY A 7 -15.28 7.72 14.88
C GLY A 7 -15.09 7.36 13.41
N ALA A 8 -14.93 8.35 12.52
CA ALA A 8 -14.70 8.12 11.09
C ALA A 8 -13.26 8.42 10.69
N GLY A 9 -12.74 7.67 9.73
CA GLY A 9 -11.42 7.88 9.19
C GLY A 9 -11.04 6.83 8.15
N PHE A 10 -9.90 7.02 7.52
CA PHE A 10 -9.32 6.06 6.58
C PHE A 10 -7.81 5.93 6.81
N VAL A 11 -7.23 4.86 6.29
CA VAL A 11 -5.78 4.66 6.31
C VAL A 11 -5.23 5.18 4.99
N ALA A 12 -4.29 6.12 5.08
CA ALA A 12 -3.44 6.50 3.96
C ALA A 12 -2.06 5.90 4.20
N ALA A 13 -1.51 5.28 3.17
CA ALA A 13 -0.15 4.76 3.16
C ALA A 13 0.66 5.56 2.15
N ASP A 14 1.82 6.02 2.59
CA ASP A 14 2.82 6.55 1.68
C ASP A 14 3.44 5.40 0.91
N ILE A 15 3.64 5.64 -0.38
CA ILE A 15 4.18 4.64 -1.29
C ILE A 15 5.48 5.22 -1.87
N PRO A 16 6.61 5.13 -1.14
CA PRO A 16 7.88 5.66 -1.60
C PRO A 16 8.39 4.88 -2.81
N GLY A 17 8.90 5.57 -3.82
CA GLY A 17 9.70 4.96 -4.90
C GLY A 17 8.93 4.42 -6.11
N LEU A 18 7.71 4.89 -6.38
CA LEU A 18 7.19 4.87 -7.75
C LEU A 18 7.93 5.96 -8.55
N ILE A 19 9.18 5.71 -8.86
CA ILE A 19 10.06 6.55 -9.69
C ILE A 19 10.56 5.67 -10.81
N GLU A 20 10.86 6.28 -11.95
CA GLU A 20 11.42 5.63 -13.15
C GLU A 20 12.28 4.41 -12.86
N GLY A 21 11.89 3.24 -13.38
CA GLY A 21 12.67 2.01 -13.30
C GLY A 21 12.34 1.05 -12.16
N ALA A 22 11.31 1.29 -11.35
CA ALA A 22 10.91 0.37 -10.25
C ALA A 22 10.50 -1.03 -10.77
N ALA A 23 10.07 -1.13 -12.02
CA ALA A 23 9.69 -2.40 -12.66
C ALA A 23 10.90 -3.21 -13.19
N ASP A 24 12.08 -2.61 -13.33
CA ASP A 24 13.23 -3.23 -13.99
C ASP A 24 14.19 -4.03 -13.08
N GLY A 25 13.75 -4.45 -11.90
CA GLY A 25 14.40 -5.61 -11.29
C GLY A 25 15.28 -5.39 -10.07
N ALA A 26 15.27 -4.25 -9.42
CA ALA A 26 15.94 -4.11 -8.14
C ALA A 26 14.95 -4.38 -6.98
N GLY A 27 14.51 -5.62 -6.81
CA GLY A 27 13.97 -6.23 -5.59
C GLY A 27 12.91 -5.51 -4.73
N LEU A 28 12.82 -4.19 -4.80
CA LEU A 28 11.86 -3.36 -4.07
C LEU A 28 10.50 -3.24 -4.77
N GLY A 29 10.46 -3.31 -6.11
CA GLY A 29 9.23 -3.09 -6.90
C GLY A 29 8.11 -4.08 -6.61
N HIS A 30 8.38 -5.38 -6.56
CA HIS A 30 7.34 -6.41 -6.37
C HIS A 30 6.76 -6.47 -4.95
N LYS A 31 7.56 -6.24 -3.91
CA LYS A 31 7.06 -6.19 -2.53
C LYS A 31 6.20 -4.95 -2.29
N PHE A 32 6.56 -3.88 -2.94
CA PHE A 32 5.96 -2.58 -2.85
C PHE A 32 4.58 -2.52 -3.53
N LEU A 33 4.49 -3.05 -4.74
CA LEU A 33 3.26 -3.04 -5.53
C LEU A 33 2.16 -3.89 -4.89
N ARG A 34 2.49 -4.89 -4.07
CA ARG A 34 1.52 -5.62 -3.24
C ARG A 34 0.78 -4.72 -2.24
N HIS A 35 1.41 -3.64 -1.75
CA HIS A 35 0.72 -2.68 -0.88
C HIS A 35 -0.27 -1.81 -1.67
N VAL A 36 0.09 -1.45 -2.92
CA VAL A 36 -0.81 -0.70 -3.82
C VAL A 36 -2.04 -1.53 -4.20
N GLU A 37 -1.90 -2.84 -4.34
CA GLU A 37 -3.02 -3.77 -4.63
C GLU A 37 -4.12 -3.71 -3.56
N ARG A 38 -3.77 -3.36 -2.33
CA ARG A 38 -4.70 -3.21 -1.21
C ARG A 38 -5.36 -1.83 -1.13
N CYS A 39 -4.95 -0.87 -1.96
CA CYS A 39 -5.55 0.44 -1.99
C CYS A 39 -6.83 0.44 -2.82
N ARG A 40 -7.91 1.02 -2.29
CA ARG A 40 -9.19 1.19 -3.01
C ARG A 40 -9.18 2.41 -3.91
N LEU A 41 -8.38 3.40 -3.56
CA LEU A 41 -8.23 4.68 -4.23
C LEU A 41 -6.74 5.04 -4.22
N LEU A 42 -6.24 5.56 -5.32
CA LEU A 42 -4.88 6.07 -5.44
C LEU A 42 -4.89 7.59 -5.44
N LEU A 43 -4.02 8.20 -4.65
CA LEU A 43 -3.74 9.62 -4.68
C LEU A 43 -2.41 9.84 -5.38
N HIS A 44 -2.47 10.36 -6.59
CA HIS A 44 -1.27 10.64 -7.38
C HIS A 44 -0.83 12.06 -7.10
N VAL A 45 0.18 12.21 -6.28
CA VAL A 45 0.72 13.53 -5.86
C VAL A 45 1.76 14.01 -6.87
N VAL A 46 1.53 15.18 -7.43
CA VAL A 46 2.45 15.80 -8.41
C VAL A 46 2.85 17.21 -7.95
N ASP A 47 4.07 17.64 -8.26
CA ASP A 47 4.50 19.01 -8.09
C ASP A 47 3.97 19.87 -9.26
N ILE A 48 2.89 20.62 -9.00
CA ILE A 48 2.26 21.45 -10.03
C ILE A 48 3.07 22.72 -10.33
N SER A 49 3.98 23.12 -9.44
CA SER A 49 4.76 24.35 -9.63
C SER A 49 5.86 24.22 -10.68
N GLY A 50 6.22 22.99 -11.05
CA GLY A 50 7.36 22.75 -11.94
C GLY A 50 8.70 23.24 -11.38
N SER A 51 8.79 23.55 -10.07
CA SER A 51 9.97 24.16 -9.43
C SER A 51 11.24 23.32 -9.59
N GLU A 52 11.11 22.02 -9.83
CA GLU A 52 12.23 21.10 -10.06
C GLU A 52 12.50 20.84 -11.55
N GLY A 53 11.89 21.63 -12.46
CA GLY A 53 12.05 21.49 -13.90
C GLY A 53 11.38 20.25 -14.49
N ARG A 54 10.46 19.61 -13.77
CA ARG A 54 9.68 18.46 -14.23
C ARG A 54 8.36 18.90 -14.84
N ASP A 55 7.85 18.09 -15.79
CA ASP A 55 6.53 18.27 -16.37
C ASP A 55 5.50 17.46 -15.55
N PRO A 56 4.56 18.12 -14.85
CA PRO A 56 3.57 17.42 -14.03
C PRO A 56 2.74 16.38 -14.82
N ALA A 57 2.38 16.70 -16.07
CA ALA A 57 1.64 15.77 -16.92
C ALA A 57 2.52 14.59 -17.37
N GLY A 58 3.80 14.85 -17.62
CA GLY A 58 4.79 13.82 -17.90
C GLY A 58 4.94 12.86 -16.72
N ASP A 59 5.02 13.37 -15.51
CA ASP A 59 5.13 12.56 -14.29
C ASP A 59 3.89 11.65 -14.12
N VAL A 60 2.69 12.17 -14.36
CA VAL A 60 1.46 11.36 -14.34
C VAL A 60 1.53 10.23 -15.35
N ARG A 61 1.94 10.53 -16.60
CA ARG A 61 2.03 9.51 -17.67
C ARG A 61 3.04 8.41 -17.34
N VAL A 62 4.18 8.76 -16.74
CA VAL A 62 5.21 7.79 -16.34
C VAL A 62 4.65 6.83 -15.29
N ILE A 63 4.04 7.34 -14.24
CA ILE A 63 3.45 6.51 -13.17
C ILE A 63 2.31 5.63 -13.70
N ASP A 64 1.46 6.17 -14.57
CA ASP A 64 0.40 5.38 -15.21
C ASP A 64 0.95 4.21 -16.03
N ALA A 65 2.03 4.45 -16.78
CA ALA A 65 2.68 3.41 -17.56
C ALA A 65 3.31 2.34 -16.65
N GLU A 66 3.89 2.73 -15.52
CA GLU A 66 4.43 1.79 -14.55
C GLU A 66 3.35 0.96 -13.87
N LEU A 67 2.25 1.58 -13.44
CA LEU A 67 1.11 0.86 -12.89
C LEU A 67 0.53 -0.14 -13.89
N ALA A 68 0.35 0.27 -15.15
CA ALA A 68 -0.17 -0.60 -16.20
C ALA A 68 0.77 -1.76 -16.53
N ARG A 69 2.08 -1.52 -16.51
CA ARG A 69 3.11 -2.54 -16.73
C ARG A 69 3.14 -3.59 -15.61
N TYR A 70 2.87 -3.14 -14.39
CA TYR A 70 2.83 -4.03 -13.25
C TYR A 70 1.54 -4.86 -13.18
N SER A 71 0.38 -4.19 -13.25
CA SER A 71 -0.92 -4.84 -13.14
C SER A 71 -2.00 -4.03 -13.85
N ALA A 72 -2.68 -4.69 -14.80
CA ALA A 72 -3.83 -4.11 -15.48
C ALA A 72 -4.99 -3.78 -14.51
N GLU A 73 -5.09 -4.48 -13.38
CA GLU A 73 -6.06 -4.22 -12.34
C GLU A 73 -5.73 -2.93 -11.57
N LEU A 74 -4.45 -2.68 -11.28
CA LEU A 74 -4.00 -1.45 -10.65
C LEU A 74 -4.21 -0.23 -11.54
N ALA A 75 -3.93 -0.36 -12.83
CA ALA A 75 -4.14 0.72 -13.80
C ALA A 75 -5.61 1.17 -13.89
N LYS A 76 -6.56 0.28 -13.56
CA LYS A 76 -8.00 0.57 -13.56
C LYS A 76 -8.51 1.15 -12.25
N ARG A 77 -7.68 1.19 -11.20
CA ARG A 77 -8.10 1.73 -9.91
C ARG A 77 -8.47 3.21 -10.03
N PRO A 78 -9.52 3.65 -9.33
CA PRO A 78 -9.84 5.07 -9.23
C PRO A 78 -8.64 5.85 -8.74
N GLN A 79 -8.35 6.96 -9.42
CA GLN A 79 -7.24 7.84 -9.09
C GLN A 79 -7.72 9.28 -8.96
N VAL A 80 -7.15 9.99 -7.98
CA VAL A 80 -7.29 11.43 -7.82
C VAL A 80 -5.92 12.05 -7.99
N ILE A 81 -5.80 13.07 -8.81
CA ILE A 81 -4.58 13.83 -8.96
C ILE A 81 -4.53 14.90 -7.88
N VAL A 82 -3.47 14.90 -7.09
CA VAL A 82 -3.22 15.86 -6.04
C VAL A 82 -2.11 16.80 -6.49
N ALA A 83 -2.48 17.96 -6.99
CA ALA A 83 -1.58 19.00 -7.48
C ALA A 83 -1.01 19.76 -6.27
N ASN A 84 0.15 19.30 -5.77
CA ASN A 84 0.83 19.87 -4.61
C ASN A 84 1.69 21.08 -4.99
N LYS A 85 2.09 21.85 -4.00
CA LYS A 85 2.80 23.12 -4.11
C LYS A 85 2.00 24.22 -4.82
N CYS A 86 0.67 24.19 -4.65
CA CYS A 86 -0.24 25.16 -5.28
C CYS A 86 -0.06 26.59 -4.73
N ASP A 87 0.71 26.78 -3.68
CA ASP A 87 1.12 28.09 -3.15
C ASP A 87 2.23 28.75 -3.99
N MET A 88 2.86 28.00 -4.90
CA MET A 88 3.97 28.47 -5.75
C MET A 88 3.54 28.73 -7.19
N ILE A 89 2.26 28.62 -7.52
CA ILE A 89 1.73 28.88 -8.86
C ILE A 89 0.98 30.21 -8.89
N ASP A 90 1.03 30.88 -10.04
CA ASP A 90 0.24 32.10 -10.28
C ASP A 90 -1.20 31.76 -10.68
N GLU A 91 -2.15 32.62 -10.25
CA GLU A 91 -3.54 32.50 -10.68
C GLU A 91 -3.63 32.75 -12.21
N GLY A 92 -4.20 31.77 -12.93
CA GLY A 92 -4.38 31.85 -14.38
C GLY A 92 -3.17 31.39 -15.19
N ASP A 93 -2.20 30.71 -14.60
CA ASP A 93 -1.08 30.12 -15.33
C ASP A 93 -1.59 29.17 -16.43
N PRO A 94 -1.26 29.44 -17.72
CA PRO A 94 -1.69 28.61 -18.83
C PRO A 94 -1.23 27.16 -18.74
N ALA A 95 -0.06 26.90 -18.14
CA ALA A 95 0.47 25.55 -17.97
C ALA A 95 -0.39 24.74 -16.99
N VAL A 96 -0.82 25.39 -15.90
CA VAL A 96 -1.75 24.77 -14.93
C VAL A 96 -3.10 24.50 -15.58
N ALA A 97 -3.62 25.44 -16.37
CA ALA A 97 -4.89 25.24 -17.07
C ALA A 97 -4.80 24.09 -18.10
N ALA A 98 -3.70 23.97 -18.82
CA ALA A 98 -3.44 22.88 -19.77
C ALA A 98 -3.36 21.53 -19.05
N PHE A 99 -2.64 21.48 -17.93
CA PHE A 99 -2.56 20.28 -17.08
C PHE A 99 -3.94 19.81 -16.62
N VAL A 100 -4.75 20.72 -16.05
CA VAL A 100 -6.12 20.40 -15.60
C VAL A 100 -6.98 19.89 -16.76
N ALA A 101 -6.89 20.53 -17.94
CA ALA A 101 -7.63 20.11 -19.11
C ALA A 101 -7.23 18.69 -19.57
N GLU A 102 -5.93 18.36 -19.56
CA GLU A 102 -5.44 17.02 -19.87
C GLU A 102 -5.95 15.97 -18.88
N MET A 103 -5.87 16.25 -17.58
CA MET A 103 -6.36 15.32 -16.56
C MET A 103 -7.86 15.08 -16.67
N ASN A 104 -8.64 16.12 -16.91
CA ASN A 104 -10.09 16.02 -17.11
C ASN A 104 -10.46 15.18 -18.34
N GLN A 105 -9.67 15.21 -19.40
CA GLN A 105 -9.88 14.35 -20.57
C GLN A 105 -9.73 12.87 -20.24
N THR A 106 -8.92 12.54 -19.25
CA THR A 106 -8.76 11.17 -18.76
C THR A 106 -9.81 10.78 -17.69
N GLY A 107 -10.75 11.69 -17.40
CA GLY A 107 -11.79 11.50 -16.38
C GLY A 107 -11.27 11.60 -14.94
N ARG A 108 -10.10 12.17 -14.74
CA ARG A 108 -9.47 12.32 -13.41
C ARG A 108 -9.76 13.69 -12.84
N GLU A 109 -10.13 13.71 -11.57
CA GLU A 109 -10.28 14.93 -10.79
C GLU A 109 -8.91 15.43 -10.32
N VAL A 110 -8.71 16.75 -10.38
CA VAL A 110 -7.51 17.42 -9.88
C VAL A 110 -7.87 18.23 -8.66
N LEU A 111 -7.19 17.97 -7.54
CA LEU A 111 -7.32 18.73 -6.30
C LEU A 111 -6.01 19.46 -6.01
N PHE A 112 -6.11 20.76 -5.82
CA PHE A 112 -4.96 21.61 -5.52
C PHE A 112 -4.71 21.65 -4.03
N VAL A 113 -3.48 21.35 -3.62
CA VAL A 113 -3.06 21.40 -2.23
C VAL A 113 -1.68 22.08 -2.09
N SER A 114 -1.41 22.52 -0.90
CA SER A 114 -0.06 22.86 -0.47
C SER A 114 0.21 22.15 0.86
N ALA A 115 1.06 21.16 0.84
CA ALA A 115 1.48 20.49 2.06
C ALA A 115 2.22 21.42 3.02
N ALA A 116 2.91 22.42 2.48
CA ALA A 116 3.67 23.41 3.27
C ALA A 116 2.75 24.37 4.05
N THR A 117 1.66 24.83 3.41
CA THR A 117 0.74 25.81 4.01
C THR A 117 -0.53 25.21 4.61
N GLY A 118 -0.82 23.96 4.27
CA GLY A 118 -2.08 23.29 4.63
C GLY A 118 -3.27 23.65 3.74
N LYS A 119 -3.08 24.52 2.73
CA LYS A 119 -4.14 24.91 1.79
C LYS A 119 -4.65 23.68 1.04
N GLY A 120 -5.98 23.53 0.93
CA GLY A 120 -6.65 22.46 0.21
C GLY A 120 -6.63 21.09 0.89
N LEU A 121 -5.91 20.91 2.01
CA LEU A 121 -5.85 19.61 2.70
C LEU A 121 -7.21 19.18 3.31
N PRO A 122 -7.99 20.07 3.95
CA PRO A 122 -9.32 19.70 4.46
C PRO A 122 -10.26 19.22 3.35
N GLU A 123 -10.26 19.90 2.20
CA GLU A 123 -11.04 19.57 1.01
C GLU A 123 -10.62 18.22 0.44
N LEU A 124 -9.31 17.96 0.33
CA LEU A 124 -8.76 16.68 -0.10
C LEU A 124 -9.26 15.55 0.82
N VAL A 125 -9.12 15.70 2.13
CA VAL A 125 -9.55 14.69 3.11
C VAL A 125 -11.05 14.42 3.00
N HIS A 126 -11.86 15.47 2.89
CA HIS A 126 -13.30 15.36 2.73
C HIS A 126 -13.67 14.62 1.43
N ARG A 127 -13.04 15.00 0.31
CA ARG A 127 -13.28 14.40 -1.00
C ARG A 127 -12.89 12.92 -1.04
N VAL A 128 -11.71 12.58 -0.52
CA VAL A 128 -11.22 11.19 -0.42
C VAL A 128 -12.16 10.34 0.42
N SER A 129 -12.63 10.86 1.57
CA SER A 129 -13.59 10.15 2.41
C SER A 129 -14.89 9.84 1.67
N GLY A 130 -15.43 10.82 0.93
CA GLY A 130 -16.63 10.64 0.11
C GLY A 130 -16.45 9.62 -1.00
N LEU A 131 -15.32 9.66 -1.71
CA LEU A 131 -14.98 8.67 -2.74
C LEU A 131 -14.85 7.26 -2.16
N LEU A 132 -14.14 7.11 -1.04
CA LEU A 132 -14.00 5.82 -0.37
C LEU A 132 -15.33 5.26 0.13
N ALA A 133 -16.25 6.09 0.56
CA ALA A 133 -17.61 5.67 0.96
C ALA A 133 -18.42 5.13 -0.23
N ALA A 134 -18.22 5.69 -1.42
CA ALA A 134 -18.90 5.28 -2.65
C ALA A 134 -18.29 4.04 -3.31
N LEU A 135 -17.01 3.75 -3.05
CA LEU A 135 -16.33 2.58 -3.62
C LEU A 135 -16.77 1.29 -2.90
N PRO A 136 -16.92 0.17 -3.64
CA PRO A 136 -17.17 -1.12 -3.03
C PRO A 136 -16.04 -1.46 -2.04
N PRO A 137 -16.32 -2.24 -0.98
CA PRO A 137 -15.26 -2.77 -0.15
C PRO A 137 -14.30 -3.55 -1.03
N LEU A 138 -12.99 -3.53 -0.69
CA LEU A 138 -12.05 -4.41 -1.36
C LEU A 138 -12.59 -5.83 -1.24
N THR A 139 -12.72 -6.50 -2.37
CA THR A 139 -12.69 -7.96 -2.35
C THR A 139 -11.30 -8.26 -1.82
N VAL A 140 -11.21 -8.64 -0.56
CA VAL A 140 -9.95 -9.11 0.02
C VAL A 140 -9.54 -10.25 -0.92
N PHE A 141 -8.47 -10.05 -1.68
CA PHE A 141 -7.75 -11.20 -2.21
C PHE A 141 -7.33 -11.96 -0.96
N ALA A 142 -8.11 -12.97 -0.60
CA ALA A 142 -7.56 -14.01 0.23
C ALA A 142 -6.26 -14.38 -0.48
N PRO A 143 -5.11 -14.35 0.23
CA PRO A 143 -3.91 -14.90 -0.39
C PRO A 143 -4.33 -16.25 -0.98
N GLU A 144 -3.95 -16.53 -2.23
CA GLU A 144 -4.14 -17.85 -2.83
C GLU A 144 -3.27 -18.85 -2.07
N TRP A 145 -3.61 -19.02 -0.82
CA TRP A 145 -3.16 -20.14 0.00
C TRP A 145 -4.09 -21.26 -0.41
N SER A 146 -3.62 -22.12 -1.30
CA SER A 146 -4.33 -23.33 -1.63
C SER A 146 -4.42 -24.19 -0.36
N GLU A 147 -5.47 -25.00 -0.24
CA GLU A 147 -5.55 -26.04 0.80
C GLU A 147 -4.32 -26.96 0.77
N ALA A 148 -3.58 -26.98 -0.33
CA ALA A 148 -2.28 -27.64 -0.45
C ALA A 148 -1.18 -26.98 0.39
N ASP A 149 -1.20 -25.64 0.57
CA ASP A 149 -0.28 -24.95 1.48
C ASP A 149 -0.68 -25.17 2.95
N GLU A 150 -1.94 -25.49 3.22
CA GLU A 150 -2.41 -25.93 4.55
C GLU A 150 -2.03 -27.39 4.84
N ALA A 151 -1.83 -28.20 3.82
CA ALA A 151 -1.44 -29.60 3.98
C ALA A 151 0.05 -29.80 4.26
N ASP A 152 0.89 -28.80 3.97
CA ASP A 152 2.33 -28.84 4.27
C ASP A 152 2.66 -28.35 5.69
N THR A 153 1.72 -28.47 6.63
CA THR A 153 2.03 -28.57 8.05
C THR A 153 2.58 -30.00 8.32
N GLY A 154 3.55 -30.35 7.48
CA GLY A 154 4.27 -31.61 7.61
C GLY A 154 4.82 -31.73 9.01
N GLU A 155 4.22 -32.67 9.73
CA GLU A 155 4.71 -33.27 10.94
C GLU A 155 5.11 -32.30 12.04
N ALA A 156 4.16 -31.96 12.91
CA ALA A 156 4.41 -31.41 14.25
C ALA A 156 5.43 -32.25 15.06
N GLU A 157 5.87 -33.36 14.52
CA GLU A 157 6.82 -34.28 15.16
C GLU A 157 8.25 -33.72 15.29
N ALA A 158 8.63 -32.70 14.54
CA ALA A 158 9.99 -32.15 14.55
C ALA A 158 10.13 -30.79 15.26
N LEU A 159 9.10 -30.34 16.00
CA LEU A 159 9.21 -29.10 16.78
C LEU A 159 9.87 -29.42 18.14
N THR A 160 11.04 -28.83 18.37
CA THR A 160 11.76 -28.93 19.65
C THR A 160 11.60 -27.61 20.41
N VAL A 161 11.19 -27.68 21.67
CA VAL A 161 11.19 -26.55 22.59
C VAL A 161 12.21 -26.79 23.68
N ARG A 162 13.02 -25.80 23.97
CA ARG A 162 13.98 -25.80 25.08
C ARG A 162 13.88 -24.47 25.84
N VAL A 163 14.17 -24.51 27.12
CA VAL A 163 14.19 -23.33 27.99
C VAL A 163 15.59 -23.17 28.55
N GLU A 164 16.19 -22.00 28.32
CA GLU A 164 17.49 -21.61 28.83
C GLU A 164 17.38 -20.22 29.45
N ASP A 165 17.75 -20.09 30.71
CA ASP A 165 17.73 -18.83 31.47
C ASP A 165 16.38 -18.08 31.42
N GLY A 166 15.25 -18.82 31.38
CA GLY A 166 13.90 -18.24 31.30
C GLY A 166 13.50 -17.75 29.88
N VAL A 167 14.31 -18.05 28.87
CA VAL A 167 14.02 -17.79 27.47
C VAL A 167 13.60 -19.09 26.78
N TYR A 168 12.50 -19.06 26.06
CA TYR A 168 11.98 -20.20 25.32
C TYR A 168 12.50 -20.19 23.89
N PHE A 169 13.09 -21.30 23.48
CA PHE A 169 13.58 -21.52 22.12
C PHE A 169 12.71 -22.59 21.46
N ALA A 170 12.05 -22.22 20.38
CA ALA A 170 11.28 -23.15 19.55
C ALA A 170 12.00 -23.35 18.21
N GLU A 171 12.34 -24.58 17.87
CA GLU A 171 13.09 -24.93 16.67
C GLU A 171 12.35 -26.02 15.88
N GLY A 172 12.24 -25.82 14.56
CA GLY A 172 11.63 -26.78 13.65
C GLY A 172 11.77 -26.29 12.21
N LYS A 173 12.02 -27.23 11.28
CA LYS A 173 12.22 -26.88 9.88
C LYS A 173 11.03 -26.07 9.31
N TRP A 174 9.83 -26.56 9.54
CA TRP A 174 8.61 -25.88 9.09
C TRP A 174 8.45 -24.48 9.69
N LEU A 175 8.90 -24.28 10.94
CA LEU A 175 8.86 -22.96 11.60
C LEU A 175 9.81 -21.98 10.93
N TYR A 176 11.02 -22.42 10.57
CA TYR A 176 11.97 -21.61 9.81
C TYR A 176 11.45 -21.29 8.41
N ASP A 177 10.85 -22.26 7.72
CA ASP A 177 10.24 -22.07 6.40
C ASP A 177 9.04 -21.10 6.48
N LEU A 178 8.22 -21.21 7.52
CA LEU A 178 7.14 -20.29 7.79
C LEU A 178 7.67 -18.87 8.05
N MET A 179 8.67 -18.71 8.93
CA MET A 179 9.27 -17.40 9.24
C MET A 179 9.87 -16.74 7.99
N GLY A 180 10.47 -17.52 7.09
CA GLY A 180 11.03 -17.02 5.84
C GLY A 180 9.98 -16.47 4.87
N ARG A 181 8.72 -16.85 5.03
CA ARG A 181 7.58 -16.42 4.18
C ARG A 181 6.78 -15.27 4.80
N ILE A 182 6.97 -14.97 6.08
CA ILE A 182 6.21 -13.97 6.81
C ILE A 182 6.85 -12.58 6.65
N ASN A 183 6.00 -11.60 6.39
CA ASN A 183 6.38 -10.21 6.52
C ASN A 183 5.97 -9.72 7.93
N PHE A 184 6.96 -9.54 8.80
CA PHE A 184 6.73 -9.11 10.19
C PHE A 184 6.26 -7.65 10.31
N ASP A 185 6.36 -6.86 9.25
CA ASP A 185 5.86 -5.48 9.20
C ASP A 185 4.39 -5.40 8.73
N ASP A 186 3.79 -6.54 8.36
CA ASP A 186 2.42 -6.62 7.88
C ASP A 186 1.50 -7.31 8.88
N TYR A 187 0.46 -6.60 9.31
CA TYR A 187 -0.48 -7.09 10.33
C TYR A 187 -1.19 -8.40 9.95
N GLU A 188 -1.58 -8.56 8.67
CA GLU A 188 -2.26 -9.78 8.21
C GLU A 188 -1.30 -10.98 8.16
N SER A 189 -0.06 -10.73 7.71
CA SER A 189 1.02 -11.73 7.77
C SER A 189 1.31 -12.16 9.21
N LEU A 190 1.33 -11.22 10.14
CA LEU A 190 1.47 -11.53 11.57
C LEU A 190 0.28 -12.33 12.13
N ALA A 191 -0.95 -11.94 11.78
CA ALA A 191 -2.14 -12.67 12.20
C ALA A 191 -2.16 -14.11 11.64
N TYR A 192 -1.75 -14.26 10.37
CA TYR A 192 -1.55 -15.58 9.77
C TYR A 192 -0.46 -16.38 10.50
N PHE A 193 0.69 -15.76 10.78
CA PHE A 193 1.78 -16.39 11.52
C PHE A 193 1.31 -16.89 12.90
N GLN A 194 0.60 -16.05 13.65
CA GLN A 194 0.02 -16.44 14.93
C GLN A 194 -0.94 -17.62 14.81
N LYS A 195 -1.83 -17.60 13.79
CA LYS A 195 -2.75 -18.72 13.52
C LYS A 195 -1.99 -20.01 13.23
N MET A 196 -0.90 -19.94 12.46
CA MET A 196 -0.08 -21.09 12.11
C MET A 196 0.72 -21.60 13.32
N LEU A 197 1.21 -20.75 14.20
CA LEU A 197 1.86 -21.16 15.45
C LEU A 197 0.90 -21.93 16.36
N ILE A 198 -0.36 -21.49 16.44
CA ILE A 198 -1.40 -22.19 17.22
C ILE A 198 -1.71 -23.54 16.57
N LYS A 199 -1.98 -23.58 15.26
CA LYS A 199 -2.34 -24.78 14.50
C LYS A 199 -1.20 -25.81 14.48
N GLY A 200 0.06 -25.32 14.38
CA GLY A 200 1.27 -26.16 14.42
C GLY A 200 1.69 -26.61 15.82
N GLY A 201 0.88 -26.32 16.85
CA GLY A 201 1.13 -26.77 18.22
C GLY A 201 2.31 -26.12 18.92
N VAL A 202 2.89 -25.04 18.37
CA VAL A 202 4.02 -24.33 18.99
C VAL A 202 3.61 -23.77 20.34
N ILE A 203 2.43 -23.13 20.40
CA ILE A 203 1.95 -22.49 21.62
C ILE A 203 1.70 -23.56 22.69
N ALA A 204 1.06 -24.68 22.35
CA ALA A 204 0.82 -25.77 23.29
C ALA A 204 2.15 -26.34 23.88
N LYS A 205 3.16 -26.56 23.01
CA LYS A 205 4.48 -27.03 23.47
C LYS A 205 5.26 -26.00 24.30
N LEU A 206 5.04 -24.70 24.07
CA LEU A 206 5.63 -23.64 24.89
C LEU A 206 4.96 -23.55 26.27
N GLU A 207 3.66 -23.88 26.37
CA GLU A 207 2.93 -23.92 27.63
C GLU A 207 3.26 -25.18 28.47
N GLU A 208 3.71 -26.24 27.81
CA GLU A 208 4.13 -27.50 28.49
C GLU A 208 5.58 -27.48 28.97
N ALA A 209 6.42 -26.56 28.46
CA ALA A 209 7.84 -26.46 28.77
C ALA A 209 8.12 -25.54 29.97
#